data_ed8a4b7f2d514d56a0f5a05b5c2c9a14
#
_entry.id   ed8a4b7f2d514d56a0f5a05b5c2c9a14
#
_cell.length_a   1.000
_cell.length_b   1.000
_cell.length_c   1.000
_cell.angle_alpha   90.00
_cell.angle_beta   90.00
_cell.angle_gamma   90.00
#
_symmetry.space_group_name_H-M   'P 1'
#
loop_
_entity.id
_entity.type
_entity.pdbx_description
1 polymer ?
#
loop_
_entity_poly.entity_id
_entity_poly.type
_entity_poly.pdbx_seq_one_letter_code
_entity_poly.pdbx_strand_id
1 'polypeptide(L)'
;MYLIVTRAFPPELGGMQNLMWGLTKEMSKNFMIKVFADYEENHKEFDKKYSFSIERVGGIKFLRKIRKAQLINEFLKENKVQGVIADHWKSLELIKTDKKKYCLIHGKEINHPKRSSVNKRIIKVLNNVEKVISNSEYTRNLAIDNGINQDKIIVINPGTNPTKELNKESLEKVESLLKIKTPRLITVSRFDKRKNHEKVIMALR
;
A
#
# COMPACT_ATOMS: atom_id res chain seq x y z
N MET A 1 -9.91 -16.91 7.22
CA MET A 1 -9.59 -16.18 5.98
C MET A 1 -9.43 -14.70 6.31
N TYR A 2 -8.48 -14.00 5.65
CA TYR A 2 -8.39 -12.53 5.70
C TYR A 2 -8.71 -11.94 4.33
N LEU A 3 -9.30 -10.74 4.32
CA LEU A 3 -9.51 -9.96 3.11
C LEU A 3 -8.44 -8.87 3.01
N ILE A 4 -7.82 -8.75 1.84
CA ILE A 4 -6.95 -7.63 1.47
C ILE A 4 -7.75 -6.73 0.53
N VAL A 5 -7.95 -5.49 0.91
CA VAL A 5 -8.72 -4.52 0.12
C VAL A 5 -7.79 -3.40 -0.30
N THR A 6 -7.44 -3.36 -1.56
CA THR A 6 -6.44 -2.43 -2.09
C THR A 6 -6.91 -1.71 -3.35
N ARG A 7 -6.31 -0.55 -3.60
CA ARG A 7 -6.45 0.19 -4.85
C ARG A 7 -5.23 0.02 -5.75
N ALA A 8 -4.12 -0.42 -5.16
CA ALA A 8 -2.84 -0.54 -5.81
C ALA A 8 -2.31 -1.97 -5.63
N PHE A 9 -2.39 -2.77 -6.69
CA PHE A 9 -1.92 -4.16 -6.70
C PHE A 9 -1.28 -4.49 -8.06
N PRO A 10 -0.21 -5.30 -8.12
CA PRO A 10 0.39 -5.64 -9.41
C PRO A 10 -0.63 -6.19 -10.42
N PRO A 11 -0.35 -6.13 -11.74
CA PRO A 11 0.98 -6.01 -12.37
C PRO A 11 1.56 -4.61 -12.50
N GLU A 12 0.79 -3.53 -12.26
CA GLU A 12 1.36 -2.20 -12.27
C GLU A 12 2.51 -2.10 -11.26
N LEU A 13 3.61 -1.43 -11.64
CA LEU A 13 4.79 -1.29 -10.80
C LEU A 13 4.68 -0.05 -9.91
N GLY A 14 4.94 -0.22 -8.63
CA GLY A 14 4.97 0.88 -7.67
C GLY A 14 5.20 0.41 -6.24
N GLY A 15 5.59 1.33 -5.36
CA GLY A 15 5.89 0.99 -3.97
C GLY A 15 4.70 0.41 -3.22
N MET A 16 3.50 0.96 -3.46
CA MET A 16 2.27 0.45 -2.83
C MET A 16 1.86 -0.91 -3.37
N GLN A 17 1.95 -1.10 -4.68
CA GLN A 17 1.68 -2.37 -5.33
C GLN A 17 2.59 -3.47 -4.78
N ASN A 18 3.89 -3.20 -4.71
CA ASN A 18 4.87 -4.14 -4.17
C ASN A 18 4.64 -4.42 -2.68
N LEU A 19 4.30 -3.41 -1.89
CA LEU A 19 4.00 -3.58 -0.46
C LEU A 19 2.78 -4.48 -0.25
N MET A 20 1.67 -4.18 -0.93
CA MET A 20 0.44 -4.95 -0.78
C MET A 20 0.58 -6.37 -1.30
N TRP A 21 1.31 -6.54 -2.39
CA TRP A 21 1.64 -7.87 -2.91
C TRP A 21 2.53 -8.66 -1.94
N GLY A 22 3.61 -8.05 -1.46
CA GLY A 22 4.53 -8.69 -0.50
C GLY A 22 3.80 -9.12 0.78
N LEU A 23 2.99 -8.22 1.35
CA LEU A 23 2.15 -8.52 2.51
C LEU A 23 1.20 -9.68 2.23
N THR A 24 0.50 -9.65 1.10
CA THR A 24 -0.44 -10.72 0.70
C THR A 24 0.27 -12.06 0.56
N LYS A 25 1.42 -12.06 -0.12
CA LYS A 25 2.24 -13.26 -0.33
C LYS A 25 2.72 -13.86 1.00
N GLU A 26 3.23 -13.04 1.90
CA GLU A 26 3.69 -13.53 3.19
C GLU A 26 2.53 -14.05 4.05
N MET A 27 1.41 -13.34 4.11
CA MET A 27 0.24 -13.78 4.83
C MET A 27 -0.36 -15.07 4.25
N SER A 28 -0.30 -15.27 2.93
CA SER A 28 -0.86 -16.46 2.29
C SER A 28 -0.13 -17.76 2.65
N LYS A 29 1.05 -17.68 3.24
CA LYS A 29 1.77 -18.88 3.76
C LYS A 29 1.07 -19.52 4.96
N ASN A 30 0.33 -18.72 5.75
CA ASN A 30 -0.29 -19.17 6.99
C ASN A 30 -1.81 -18.97 7.03
N PHE A 31 -2.37 -18.19 6.12
CA PHE A 31 -3.79 -17.83 6.11
C PHE A 31 -4.38 -17.94 4.72
N MET A 32 -5.64 -18.33 4.65
CA MET A 32 -6.41 -18.15 3.42
C MET A 32 -6.64 -16.66 3.17
N ILE A 33 -6.30 -16.18 1.96
CA ILE A 33 -6.40 -14.78 1.58
C ILE A 33 -7.32 -14.63 0.37
N LYS A 34 -8.20 -13.64 0.41
CA LYS A 34 -8.92 -13.10 -0.74
C LYS A 34 -8.53 -11.64 -0.92
N VAL A 35 -8.14 -11.27 -2.13
CA VAL A 35 -7.79 -9.89 -2.49
C VAL A 35 -8.92 -9.27 -3.30
N PHE A 36 -9.34 -8.06 -2.92
CA PHE A 36 -10.18 -7.19 -3.74
C PHE A 36 -9.33 -5.99 -4.19
N ALA A 37 -9.00 -5.94 -5.47
CA ALA A 37 -8.15 -4.92 -6.05
C ALA A 37 -8.88 -4.10 -7.12
N ASP A 38 -8.35 -2.92 -7.46
CA ASP A 38 -8.78 -2.21 -8.65
C ASP A 38 -8.30 -2.96 -9.89
N TYR A 39 -9.06 -2.82 -10.98
CA TYR A 39 -8.71 -3.42 -12.27
C TYR A 39 -7.43 -2.79 -12.82
N GLU A 40 -6.56 -3.63 -13.36
CA GLU A 40 -5.35 -3.27 -14.08
C GLU A 40 -5.27 -4.07 -15.39
N GLU A 41 -4.74 -3.45 -16.43
CA GLU A 41 -4.47 -4.16 -17.68
C GLU A 41 -3.46 -5.29 -17.44
N ASN A 42 -3.57 -6.36 -18.24
CA ASN A 42 -2.67 -7.54 -18.17
C ASN A 42 -2.67 -8.27 -16.80
N HIS A 43 -3.67 -8.03 -15.95
CA HIS A 43 -3.75 -8.66 -14.63
C HIS A 43 -3.92 -10.19 -14.68
N LYS A 44 -4.56 -10.74 -15.73
CA LYS A 44 -4.93 -12.16 -15.80
C LYS A 44 -3.74 -13.09 -15.69
N GLU A 45 -2.64 -12.79 -16.37
CA GLU A 45 -1.41 -13.59 -16.31
C GLU A 45 -0.71 -13.47 -14.95
N PHE A 46 -0.78 -12.29 -14.34
CA PHE A 46 -0.25 -12.08 -13.01
C PHE A 46 -1.06 -12.85 -11.96
N ASP A 47 -2.38 -12.72 -12.00
CA ASP A 47 -3.29 -13.30 -11.01
C ASP A 47 -3.23 -14.84 -10.99
N LYS A 48 -3.03 -15.48 -12.16
CA LYS A 48 -2.87 -16.94 -12.28
C LYS A 48 -1.64 -17.52 -11.58
N LYS A 49 -0.63 -16.71 -11.26
CA LYS A 49 0.62 -17.16 -10.65
C LYS A 49 0.52 -17.46 -9.15
N TYR A 50 -0.61 -17.11 -8.53
CA TYR A 50 -0.77 -17.18 -7.07
C TYR A 50 -1.93 -18.08 -6.68
N SER A 51 -1.79 -18.75 -5.53
CA SER A 51 -2.81 -19.61 -4.95
C SER A 51 -3.95 -18.86 -4.26
N PHE A 52 -3.74 -17.60 -3.90
CA PHE A 52 -4.79 -16.77 -3.31
C PHE A 52 -5.68 -16.14 -4.38
N SER A 53 -6.98 -16.06 -4.08
CA SER A 53 -7.96 -15.50 -5.00
C SER A 53 -7.86 -13.98 -5.10
N ILE A 54 -7.84 -13.45 -6.32
CA ILE A 54 -7.82 -12.01 -6.60
C ILE A 54 -9.06 -11.64 -7.40
N GLU A 55 -9.85 -10.72 -6.88
CA GLU A 55 -11.01 -10.16 -7.56
C GLU A 55 -10.74 -8.71 -7.95
N ARG A 56 -10.84 -8.43 -9.24
CA ARG A 56 -10.55 -7.13 -9.83
C ARG A 56 -11.83 -6.37 -10.16
N VAL A 57 -11.94 -5.14 -9.67
CA VAL A 57 -13.11 -4.30 -9.90
C VAL A 57 -12.73 -3.13 -10.79
N GLY A 58 -13.34 -3.08 -11.98
CA GLY A 58 -13.13 -2.03 -12.98
C GLY A 58 -14.20 -0.94 -12.98
N GLY A 59 -14.08 -0.03 -13.96
CA GLY A 59 -15.02 1.04 -14.22
C GLY A 59 -14.60 2.41 -13.66
N ILE A 60 -15.48 3.40 -13.79
CA ILE A 60 -15.26 4.78 -13.38
C ILE A 60 -14.97 4.84 -11.87
N LYS A 61 -13.94 5.59 -11.49
CA LYS A 61 -13.34 5.61 -10.13
C LYS A 61 -14.35 5.72 -8.98
N PHE A 62 -15.37 6.57 -9.11
CA PHE A 62 -16.38 6.74 -8.05
C PHE A 62 -17.29 5.52 -7.95
N LEU A 63 -17.83 5.05 -9.07
CA LEU A 63 -18.71 3.87 -9.15
C LEU A 63 -17.96 2.60 -8.78
N ARG A 64 -16.69 2.46 -9.20
CA ARG A 64 -15.80 1.36 -8.83
C ARG A 64 -15.67 1.21 -7.31
N LYS A 65 -15.51 2.33 -6.58
CA LYS A 65 -15.43 2.32 -5.12
C LYS A 65 -16.70 1.74 -4.50
N ILE A 66 -17.88 2.18 -4.96
CA ILE A 66 -19.17 1.70 -4.46
C ILE A 66 -19.35 0.22 -4.79
N ARG A 67 -19.16 -0.16 -6.05
CA ARG A 67 -19.26 -1.55 -6.52
C ARG A 67 -18.34 -2.49 -5.77
N LYS A 68 -17.06 -2.08 -5.57
CA LYS A 68 -16.10 -2.88 -4.79
C LYS A 68 -16.57 -3.06 -3.35
N ALA A 69 -17.08 -2.01 -2.71
CA ALA A 69 -17.60 -2.11 -1.36
C ALA A 69 -18.85 -3.01 -1.27
N GLN A 70 -19.74 -2.99 -2.26
CA GLN A 70 -20.89 -3.89 -2.33
C GLN A 70 -20.44 -5.35 -2.41
N LEU A 71 -19.58 -5.70 -3.35
CA LEU A 71 -19.03 -7.05 -3.50
C LEU A 71 -18.36 -7.54 -2.21
N ILE A 72 -17.59 -6.68 -1.54
CA ILE A 72 -16.95 -7.03 -0.27
C ILE A 72 -18.00 -7.24 0.83
N ASN A 73 -19.00 -6.38 0.93
CA ASN A 73 -20.04 -6.50 1.96
C ASN A 73 -20.90 -7.77 1.75
N GLU A 74 -21.17 -8.17 0.53
CA GLU A 74 -21.83 -9.43 0.18
C GLU A 74 -20.94 -10.61 0.57
N PHE A 75 -19.69 -10.60 0.16
CA PHE A 75 -18.72 -11.63 0.49
C PHE A 75 -18.58 -11.82 2.01
N LEU A 76 -18.56 -10.73 2.78
CA LEU A 76 -18.46 -10.76 4.25
C LEU A 76 -19.67 -11.41 4.94
N LYS A 77 -20.84 -11.36 4.32
CA LYS A 77 -22.06 -12.03 4.85
C LYS A 77 -22.01 -13.53 4.65
N GLU A 78 -21.46 -13.97 3.53
CA GLU A 78 -21.48 -15.38 3.11
C GLU A 78 -20.28 -16.19 3.62
N ASN A 79 -19.21 -15.51 4.05
CA ASN A 79 -17.92 -16.15 4.33
C ASN A 79 -17.41 -15.85 5.75
N LYS A 80 -16.74 -16.84 6.35
CA LYS A 80 -16.08 -16.69 7.66
C LYS A 80 -14.77 -15.91 7.50
N VAL A 81 -14.84 -14.59 7.66
CA VAL A 81 -13.69 -13.69 7.60
C VAL A 81 -13.22 -13.31 8.99
N GLN A 82 -11.93 -13.39 9.25
CA GLN A 82 -11.28 -13.03 10.52
C GLN A 82 -10.96 -11.53 10.60
N GLY A 83 -10.65 -10.92 9.46
CA GLY A 83 -10.33 -9.50 9.41
C GLY A 83 -10.15 -8.96 7.99
N VAL A 84 -10.22 -7.65 7.88
CA VAL A 84 -10.07 -6.89 6.64
C VAL A 84 -8.86 -5.97 6.76
N ILE A 85 -7.93 -6.06 5.84
CA ILE A 85 -6.72 -5.24 5.79
C ILE A 85 -6.78 -4.36 4.55
N ALA A 86 -6.55 -3.06 4.70
CA ALA A 86 -6.61 -2.12 3.59
C ALA A 86 -5.36 -1.23 3.51
N ASP A 87 -5.00 -0.89 2.28
CA ASP A 87 -3.89 0.01 1.93
C ASP A 87 -4.22 1.50 2.13
N HIS A 88 -5.50 1.82 2.37
CA HIS A 88 -5.96 3.19 2.35
C HIS A 88 -7.32 3.32 3.06
N TRP A 89 -7.53 4.37 3.84
CA TRP A 89 -8.77 4.60 4.57
C TRP A 89 -10.03 4.61 3.67
N LYS A 90 -9.93 5.11 2.42
CA LYS A 90 -11.06 5.10 1.46
C LYS A 90 -11.49 3.69 1.07
N SER A 91 -10.60 2.72 1.16
CA SER A 91 -10.89 1.32 0.88
C SER A 91 -11.80 0.70 1.95
N LEU A 92 -11.77 1.23 3.18
CA LEU A 92 -12.61 0.78 4.30
C LEU A 92 -13.90 1.58 4.49
N GLU A 93 -13.99 2.78 3.92
CA GLU A 93 -15.03 3.75 4.25
C GLU A 93 -16.46 3.26 4.04
N LEU A 94 -16.69 2.40 3.05
CA LEU A 94 -18.01 1.85 2.73
C LEU A 94 -18.16 0.37 3.14
N ILE A 95 -17.16 -0.21 3.80
CA ILE A 95 -17.23 -1.60 4.28
C ILE A 95 -17.95 -1.63 5.61
N LYS A 96 -19.09 -2.35 5.61
CA LYS A 96 -19.96 -2.55 6.77
C LYS A 96 -19.71 -3.94 7.33
N THR A 97 -19.02 -4.03 8.46
CA THR A 97 -18.72 -5.33 9.11
C THR A 97 -18.37 -5.13 10.58
N ASP A 98 -18.68 -6.13 11.39
CA ASP A 98 -18.27 -6.29 12.78
C ASP A 98 -16.84 -6.89 12.90
N LYS A 99 -16.30 -7.40 11.80
CA LYS A 99 -14.96 -7.99 11.77
C LYS A 99 -13.87 -6.96 11.99
N LYS A 100 -12.74 -7.38 12.54
CA LYS A 100 -11.57 -6.53 12.76
C LYS A 100 -11.09 -5.93 11.44
N LYS A 101 -10.91 -4.61 11.43
CA LYS A 101 -10.38 -3.87 10.30
C LYS A 101 -9.01 -3.30 10.63
N TYR A 102 -8.09 -3.40 9.71
CA TYR A 102 -6.74 -2.87 9.81
C TYR A 102 -6.48 -1.94 8.62
N CYS A 103 -5.90 -0.80 8.87
CA CYS A 103 -5.62 0.17 7.80
C CYS A 103 -4.16 0.58 7.81
N LEU A 104 -3.48 0.37 6.68
CA LEU A 104 -2.14 0.92 6.46
C LEU A 104 -2.24 2.40 6.12
N ILE A 105 -1.33 3.21 6.67
CA ILE A 105 -1.20 4.63 6.36
C ILE A 105 0.24 4.97 5.99
N HIS A 106 0.37 5.92 5.03
CA HIS A 106 1.66 6.25 4.38
C HIS A 106 1.99 7.74 4.40
N GLY A 107 1.11 8.56 4.99
CA GLY A 107 1.28 9.99 5.23
C GLY A 107 0.48 10.88 4.27
N LYS A 108 0.69 10.79 2.94
CA LYS A 108 0.04 11.69 1.98
C LYS A 108 -1.49 11.65 2.04
N GLU A 109 -2.07 10.46 2.17
CA GLU A 109 -3.51 10.23 2.13
C GLU A 109 -4.24 10.68 3.40
N ILE A 110 -3.51 10.93 4.48
CA ILE A 110 -4.05 11.45 5.74
C ILE A 110 -3.68 12.92 5.97
N ASN A 111 -2.75 13.48 5.19
CA ASN A 111 -2.32 14.87 5.30
C ASN A 111 -3.32 15.81 4.58
N HIS A 112 -4.37 16.15 5.28
CA HIS A 112 -5.41 17.09 4.83
C HIS A 112 -5.62 18.21 5.86
N PRO A 113 -6.06 19.41 5.43
CA PRO A 113 -6.32 20.50 6.35
C PRO A 113 -7.24 20.06 7.50
N LYS A 114 -6.84 20.38 8.74
CA LYS A 114 -7.63 20.06 9.93
C LYS A 114 -9.05 20.60 9.78
N ARG A 115 -10.03 19.85 10.28
CA ARG A 115 -11.48 20.17 10.22
C ARG A 115 -12.11 20.16 8.82
N SER A 116 -11.36 19.91 7.75
CA SER A 116 -11.95 19.73 6.41
C SER A 116 -12.89 18.53 6.40
N SER A 117 -13.81 18.48 5.43
CA SER A 117 -14.72 17.33 5.24
C SER A 117 -13.97 16.02 5.04
N VAL A 118 -12.82 16.08 4.35
CA VAL A 118 -11.96 14.91 4.14
C VAL A 118 -11.30 14.48 5.45
N ASN A 119 -10.76 15.42 6.24
CA ASN A 119 -10.15 15.11 7.54
C ASN A 119 -11.16 14.46 8.50
N LYS A 120 -12.39 15.00 8.59
CA LYS A 120 -13.46 14.39 9.40
C LYS A 120 -13.76 12.94 8.99
N ARG A 121 -13.78 12.65 7.68
CA ARG A 121 -13.99 11.28 7.17
C ARG A 121 -12.82 10.37 7.51
N ILE A 122 -11.57 10.85 7.40
CA ILE A 122 -10.36 10.10 7.81
C ILE A 122 -10.45 9.71 9.27
N ILE A 123 -10.72 10.67 10.15
CA ILE A 123 -10.86 10.46 11.61
C ILE A 123 -11.95 9.41 11.88
N LYS A 124 -13.13 9.57 11.26
CA LYS A 124 -14.25 8.63 11.43
C LYS A 124 -13.86 7.21 11.04
N VAL A 125 -13.18 7.03 9.89
CA VAL A 125 -12.81 5.69 9.41
C VAL A 125 -11.70 5.10 10.27
N LEU A 126 -10.62 5.85 10.51
CA LEU A 126 -9.43 5.32 11.18
C LEU A 126 -9.64 5.12 12.69
N ASN A 127 -10.50 5.88 13.35
CA ASN A 127 -10.86 5.61 14.75
C ASN A 127 -11.83 4.41 14.90
N ASN A 128 -12.43 3.93 13.81
CA ASN A 128 -13.30 2.75 13.80
C ASN A 128 -12.61 1.46 13.30
N VAL A 129 -11.29 1.46 13.13
CA VAL A 129 -10.53 0.23 12.86
C VAL A 129 -9.96 -0.36 14.15
N GLU A 130 -9.57 -1.62 14.11
CA GLU A 130 -8.88 -2.29 15.23
C GLU A 130 -7.50 -1.68 15.45
N LYS A 131 -6.70 -1.60 14.40
CA LYS A 131 -5.39 -0.92 14.40
C LYS A 131 -5.15 -0.17 13.09
N VAL A 132 -4.48 0.97 13.24
CA VAL A 132 -3.90 1.76 12.15
C VAL A 132 -2.42 1.43 12.10
N ILE A 133 -1.95 0.93 10.97
CA ILE A 133 -0.55 0.52 10.77
C ILE A 133 0.16 1.66 10.05
N SER A 134 1.01 2.36 10.78
CA SER A 134 1.84 3.44 10.24
C SER A 134 3.16 2.91 9.71
N ASN A 135 3.59 3.42 8.56
CA ASN A 135 4.86 3.02 7.95
C ASN A 135 6.09 3.67 8.57
N SER A 136 5.92 4.62 9.48
CA SER A 136 7.01 5.35 10.16
C SER A 136 6.51 6.12 11.37
N GLU A 137 7.41 6.51 12.26
CA GLU A 137 7.10 7.42 13.38
C GLU A 137 6.61 8.79 12.87
N TYR A 138 7.17 9.29 11.77
CA TYR A 138 6.68 10.53 11.16
C TYR A 138 5.20 10.43 10.78
N THR A 139 4.80 9.36 10.12
CA THR A 139 3.41 9.15 9.72
C THR A 139 2.50 8.90 10.91
N ARG A 140 3.00 8.23 11.97
CA ARG A 140 2.29 8.08 13.24
C ARG A 140 1.99 9.45 13.86
N ASN A 141 2.99 10.31 14.02
CA ASN A 141 2.81 11.62 14.60
C ASN A 141 1.86 12.50 13.78
N LEU A 142 1.97 12.46 12.45
CA LEU A 142 1.04 13.12 11.53
C LEU A 142 -0.40 12.63 11.73
N ALA A 143 -0.60 11.33 11.96
CA ALA A 143 -1.92 10.77 12.21
C ALA A 143 -2.51 11.26 13.53
N ILE A 144 -1.72 11.29 14.61
CA ILE A 144 -2.12 11.82 15.93
C ILE A 144 -2.50 13.30 15.81
N ASP A 145 -1.66 14.10 15.14
CA ASP A 145 -1.90 15.53 14.92
C ASP A 145 -3.18 15.79 14.12
N ASN A 146 -3.59 14.85 13.29
CA ASN A 146 -4.84 14.91 12.53
C ASN A 146 -6.06 14.35 13.30
N GLY A 147 -5.91 13.92 14.55
CA GLY A 147 -7.01 13.50 15.43
C GLY A 147 -7.30 12.00 15.43
N ILE A 148 -6.35 11.17 15.01
CA ILE A 148 -6.47 9.72 15.12
C ILE A 148 -5.97 9.31 16.51
N ASN A 149 -6.74 8.43 17.18
CA ASN A 149 -6.41 7.95 18.51
C ASN A 149 -5.08 7.19 18.50
N GLN A 150 -4.12 7.66 19.31
CA GLN A 150 -2.77 7.09 19.39
C GLN A 150 -2.75 5.61 19.80
N ASP A 151 -3.69 5.16 20.64
CA ASP A 151 -3.77 3.78 21.12
C ASP A 151 -4.11 2.78 20.01
N LYS A 152 -4.65 3.29 18.91
CA LYS A 152 -4.96 2.49 17.72
C LYS A 152 -3.78 2.40 16.75
N ILE A 153 -2.76 3.25 16.90
CA ILE A 153 -1.68 3.33 15.93
C ILE A 153 -0.51 2.46 16.37
N ILE A 154 -0.07 1.59 15.47
CA ILE A 154 1.19 0.85 15.59
C ILE A 154 2.11 1.22 14.45
N VAL A 155 3.41 1.27 14.71
CA VAL A 155 4.41 1.52 13.68
C VAL A 155 5.00 0.19 13.23
N ILE A 156 4.86 -0.09 11.94
CA ILE A 156 5.51 -1.22 11.28
C ILE A 156 6.19 -0.69 10.03
N ASN A 157 7.50 -0.61 10.07
CA ASN A 157 8.28 -0.18 8.91
C ASN A 157 8.13 -1.19 7.76
N PRO A 158 7.95 -0.71 6.51
CA PRO A 158 7.83 -1.59 5.36
C PRO A 158 9.06 -2.48 5.21
N GLY A 159 8.82 -3.77 5.00
CA GLY A 159 9.88 -4.70 4.65
C GLY A 159 10.35 -4.48 3.21
N THR A 160 11.53 -5.01 2.91
CA THR A 160 12.07 -5.09 1.55
C THR A 160 11.97 -6.51 1.02
N ASN A 161 11.76 -6.66 -0.27
CA ASN A 161 11.88 -7.98 -0.88
C ASN A 161 13.34 -8.44 -0.82
N PRO A 162 13.60 -9.75 -0.63
CA PRO A 162 14.92 -10.29 -0.75
C PRO A 162 15.57 -9.86 -2.07
N THR A 163 16.79 -9.39 -2.02
CA THR A 163 17.56 -9.11 -3.24
C THR A 163 17.81 -10.41 -3.98
N LYS A 164 17.57 -10.41 -5.29
CA LYS A 164 18.04 -11.50 -6.13
C LYS A 164 19.57 -11.45 -6.18
N GLU A 165 20.20 -12.61 -6.22
CA GLU A 165 21.63 -12.68 -6.51
C GLU A 165 21.88 -11.97 -7.85
N LEU A 166 22.85 -11.04 -7.82
CA LEU A 166 23.21 -10.32 -9.02
C LEU A 166 23.99 -11.24 -9.94
N ASN A 167 23.61 -11.27 -11.20
CA ASN A 167 24.35 -11.97 -12.24
C ASN A 167 25.76 -11.30 -12.36
N LYS A 168 26.82 -12.10 -12.33
CA LYS A 168 28.22 -11.63 -12.45
C LYS A 168 28.44 -10.73 -13.67
N GLU A 169 27.91 -11.12 -14.81
CA GLU A 169 27.97 -10.33 -16.05
C GLU A 169 27.34 -8.94 -15.92
N SER A 170 26.21 -8.84 -15.21
CA SER A 170 25.56 -7.55 -14.91
C SER A 170 26.40 -6.68 -13.97
N LEU A 171 27.09 -7.31 -12.99
CA LEU A 171 28.02 -6.62 -12.09
C LEU A 171 29.22 -6.06 -12.84
N GLU A 172 29.88 -6.89 -13.65
CA GLU A 172 31.05 -6.49 -14.47
C GLU A 172 30.70 -5.34 -15.43
N LYS A 173 29.49 -5.39 -16.04
CA LYS A 173 28.98 -4.34 -16.90
C LYS A 173 28.78 -3.03 -16.12
N VAL A 174 28.19 -3.10 -14.95
CA VAL A 174 28.00 -1.91 -14.08
C VAL A 174 29.33 -1.39 -13.60
N GLU A 175 30.25 -2.24 -13.16
CA GLU A 175 31.60 -1.86 -12.74
C GLU A 175 32.39 -1.19 -13.88
N SER A 176 32.27 -1.70 -15.10
CA SER A 176 32.91 -1.09 -16.27
C SER A 176 32.37 0.30 -16.58
N LEU A 177 31.05 0.52 -16.41
CA LEU A 177 30.40 1.82 -16.57
C LEU A 177 30.76 2.79 -15.43
N LEU A 178 31.04 2.26 -14.23
CA LEU A 178 31.33 3.04 -13.03
C LEU A 178 32.83 3.26 -12.77
N LYS A 179 33.70 2.94 -13.73
CA LYS A 179 35.17 3.10 -13.62
C LYS A 179 35.66 4.50 -13.31
N ILE A 180 34.76 5.46 -13.12
CA ILE A 180 35.07 6.87 -12.99
C ILE A 180 34.85 7.31 -11.54
N LYS A 181 35.91 7.78 -10.91
CA LYS A 181 36.02 8.58 -9.66
C LYS A 181 35.08 8.24 -8.49
N THR A 182 35.63 8.25 -7.28
CA THR A 182 34.92 8.15 -5.99
C THR A 182 34.88 9.52 -5.30
N PRO A 183 33.82 9.86 -4.51
CA PRO A 183 32.67 9.01 -4.16
C PRO A 183 31.64 8.91 -5.29
N ARG A 184 30.89 7.80 -5.30
CA ARG A 184 29.78 7.57 -6.24
C ARG A 184 28.46 7.78 -5.52
N LEU A 185 27.61 8.62 -6.09
CA LEU A 185 26.28 8.91 -5.56
C LEU A 185 25.23 8.41 -6.54
N ILE A 186 24.22 7.74 -6.03
CA ILE A 186 23.11 7.23 -6.82
C ILE A 186 21.77 7.73 -6.26
N THR A 187 20.91 8.24 -7.14
CA THR A 187 19.53 8.58 -6.80
C THR A 187 18.59 7.74 -7.64
N VAL A 188 17.81 6.88 -6.99
CA VAL A 188 16.81 6.03 -7.65
C VAL A 188 15.43 6.50 -7.26
N SER A 189 14.74 7.24 -8.11
CA SER A 189 13.37 7.68 -7.88
C SER A 189 12.69 8.14 -9.17
N ARG A 190 11.35 8.30 -9.12
CA ARG A 190 10.62 8.92 -10.21
C ARG A 190 11.02 10.39 -10.35
N PHE A 191 10.97 10.92 -11.59
CA PHE A 191 11.09 12.35 -11.84
C PHE A 191 9.83 13.06 -11.32
N ASP A 192 9.85 13.44 -10.05
CA ASP A 192 8.76 14.12 -9.35
C ASP A 192 9.38 15.28 -8.55
N LYS A 193 8.79 16.47 -8.59
CA LYS A 193 9.26 17.67 -7.88
C LYS A 193 9.55 17.41 -6.39
N ARG A 194 8.77 16.50 -5.74
CA ARG A 194 9.00 16.11 -4.35
C ARG A 194 10.29 15.32 -4.12
N LYS A 195 10.87 14.71 -5.17
CA LYS A 195 12.13 13.96 -5.08
C LYS A 195 13.34 14.86 -5.15
N ASN A 196 13.13 16.11 -5.55
CA ASN A 196 14.07 17.22 -5.41
C ASN A 196 15.46 16.97 -6.03
N HIS A 197 15.48 16.32 -7.20
CA HIS A 197 16.69 15.97 -7.93
C HIS A 197 17.62 17.18 -8.16
N GLU A 198 17.02 18.36 -8.42
CA GLU A 198 17.74 19.60 -8.60
C GLU A 198 18.62 19.95 -7.40
N LYS A 199 18.07 19.88 -6.17
CA LYS A 199 18.82 20.16 -4.96
C LYS A 199 19.91 19.11 -4.69
N VAL A 200 19.69 17.86 -5.07
CA VAL A 200 20.72 16.82 -4.97
C VAL A 200 21.92 17.19 -5.87
N ILE A 201 21.64 17.59 -7.12
CA ILE A 201 22.68 18.03 -8.07
C ILE A 201 23.39 19.31 -7.57
N MET A 202 22.63 20.28 -7.04
CA MET A 202 23.19 21.51 -6.50
C MET A 202 24.09 21.27 -5.27
N ALA A 203 23.78 20.29 -4.45
CA ALA A 203 24.57 19.94 -3.26
C ALA A 203 25.90 19.24 -3.60
N LEU A 204 26.13 18.88 -4.86
CA LEU A 204 27.37 18.27 -5.37
C LEU A 204 28.35 19.25 -6.00
N ARG A 205 28.01 20.53 -6.02
CA ARG A 205 28.88 21.63 -6.46
C ARG A 205 29.63 22.17 -5.26
#